data_5a5af03ae7ac2bf183f33c1f8bd674e3
#
_entry.id   5a5af03ae7ac2bf183f33c1f8bd674e3
#
_cell.length_a   1.000
_cell.length_b   1.000
_cell.length_c   1.000
_cell.angle_alpha   90.00
_cell.angle_beta   90.00
_cell.angle_gamma   90.00
#
_symmetry.space_group_name_H-M   'P 1'
#
loop_
_entity.id
_entity.type
_entity.pdbx_description
1 polymer ?
#
loop_
_entity_poly.entity_id
_entity_poly.type
_entity_poly.pdbx_seq_one_letter_code
_entity_poly.pdbx_strand_id
1 'polypeptide(L)'
;MSNKHCIKCNETKPLFTLGQVVATPGALEVLDQAAVNALELLQRHQHGDWGSVPPEDAEENMRSVTNGWRILSSYQVNNDDRIWIITEADRSVTTLLLPDEY
;
A
#
# COMPACT_ATOMS: atom_id res chain seq x y z
N MET A 1 -30.30 0.41 -6.52
CA MET A 1 -29.68 0.37 -6.34
C MET A 1 -28.91 0.24 -6.21
N SER A 2 -29.06 0.18 -6.32
CA SER A 2 -28.34 0.00 -6.05
C SER A 2 -27.46 0.08 -6.03
N ASN A 3 -27.66 -0.01 -6.22
CA ASN A 3 -26.90 0.09 -6.13
C ASN A 3 -26.00 0.42 -6.23
N LYS A 4 -26.02 0.41 -6.22
CA LYS A 4 -25.34 0.70 -6.49
C LYS A 4 -24.50 1.23 -6.19
N HIS A 5 -24.56 1.06 -6.08
CA HIS A 5 -23.71 1.31 -5.87
C HIS A 5 -22.72 1.32 -5.50
N CYS A 6 -22.80 1.69 -5.02
CA CYS A 6 -21.82 1.46 -4.90
C CYS A 6 -21.24 0.66 -4.80
N ILE A 7 -21.37 0.49 -4.73
CA ILE A 7 -20.80 -0.61 -5.06
C ILE A 7 -19.57 -0.66 -5.73
N LYS A 8 -19.28 0.19 -6.44
CA LYS A 8 -18.23 0.18 -7.25
C LYS A 8 -16.96 -0.20 -6.68
N CYS A 9 -16.54 0.35 -5.64
CA CYS A 9 -15.27 0.03 -5.05
C CYS A 9 -15.20 -1.39 -4.61
N ASN A 10 -16.32 -1.95 -4.30
CA ASN A 10 -16.33 -3.30 -3.87
C ASN A 10 -16.11 -4.27 -4.94
N GLU A 11 -16.31 -3.84 -6.15
CA GLU A 11 -16.22 -4.73 -7.26
C GLU A 11 -14.82 -4.89 -7.77
N THR A 12 -13.92 -4.03 -7.34
CA THR A 12 -12.54 -4.14 -7.74
C THR A 12 -11.83 -5.14 -6.85
N LYS A 13 -11.30 -6.18 -7.43
CA LYS A 13 -10.61 -7.19 -6.65
C LYS A 13 -9.17 -6.76 -6.39
N PRO A 14 -8.65 -7.09 -5.21
CA PRO A 14 -7.24 -6.82 -4.96
C PRO A 14 -6.36 -7.59 -5.94
N LEU A 15 -5.24 -6.98 -6.30
CA LEU A 15 -4.31 -7.61 -7.22
C LEU A 15 -3.48 -8.70 -6.52
N PHE A 16 -3.38 -8.64 -5.21
CA PHE A 16 -2.61 -9.61 -4.43
C PHE A 16 -3.09 -9.57 -2.99
N THR A 17 -2.67 -10.55 -2.20
CA THR A 17 -3.04 -10.62 -0.80
C THR A 17 -1.95 -9.97 0.04
N LEU A 18 -2.33 -9.43 1.21
CA LEU A 18 -1.39 -8.75 2.09
C LEU A 18 -0.72 -9.65 3.10
N GLY A 19 -1.35 -10.79 3.41
CA GLY A 19 -0.90 -11.63 4.50
C GLY A 19 -1.06 -10.90 5.83
N GLN A 20 -0.12 -11.10 6.73
CA GLN A 20 -0.15 -10.42 8.02
C GLN A 20 0.33 -8.99 7.85
N VAL A 21 -0.45 -8.03 8.35
CA VAL A 21 -0.09 -6.62 8.25
C VAL A 21 0.58 -6.19 9.54
N VAL A 22 1.75 -5.60 9.43
CA VAL A 22 2.49 -5.06 10.56
C VAL A 22 2.94 -3.65 10.24
N ALA A 23 3.21 -2.86 11.28
CA ALA A 23 3.64 -1.48 11.11
C ALA A 23 4.66 -1.15 12.18
N THR A 24 5.66 -0.35 11.81
CA THR A 24 6.63 0.11 12.79
C THR A 24 5.98 1.17 13.68
N PRO A 25 6.50 1.35 14.91
CA PRO A 25 6.00 2.43 15.76
C PRO A 25 6.12 3.80 15.10
N GLY A 26 7.21 4.04 14.35
CA GLY A 26 7.39 5.31 13.66
C GLY A 26 6.31 5.54 12.60
N ALA A 27 5.97 4.51 11.84
CA ALA A 27 4.92 4.62 10.84
C ALA A 27 3.57 4.91 11.49
N LEU A 28 3.26 4.22 12.60
CA LEU A 28 2.02 4.43 13.30
C LEU A 28 1.91 5.86 13.82
N GLU A 29 3.01 6.39 14.36
CA GLU A 29 3.03 7.73 14.88
C GLU A 29 2.79 8.78 13.78
N VAL A 30 3.47 8.61 12.64
CA VAL A 30 3.31 9.54 11.52
C VAL A 30 1.87 9.49 10.98
N LEU A 31 1.31 8.30 10.85
CA LEU A 31 -0.07 8.18 10.38
C LEU A 31 -1.04 8.85 11.32
N ASP A 32 -0.83 8.69 12.62
CA ASP A 32 -1.68 9.32 13.62
C ASP A 32 -1.59 10.83 13.53
N GLN A 33 -0.38 11.37 13.44
CA GLN A 33 -0.17 12.81 13.37
C GLN A 33 -0.75 13.40 12.09
N ALA A 34 -0.68 12.65 10.99
CA ALA A 34 -1.20 13.12 9.71
C ALA A 34 -2.70 12.86 9.57
N ALA A 35 -3.29 12.18 10.54
CA ALA A 35 -4.71 11.81 10.50
C ALA A 35 -5.05 10.99 9.26
N VAL A 36 -4.16 10.08 8.87
CA VAL A 36 -4.34 9.22 7.70
C VAL A 36 -4.61 7.79 8.18
N ASN A 37 -5.63 7.18 7.62
CA ASN A 37 -6.01 5.83 8.00
C ASN A 37 -5.16 4.82 7.20
N ALA A 38 -4.47 3.95 7.92
CA ALA A 38 -3.63 2.94 7.29
C ALA A 38 -4.40 2.06 6.31
N LEU A 39 -5.67 1.78 6.60
CA LEU A 39 -6.48 0.95 5.72
C LEU A 39 -6.64 1.57 4.34
N GLU A 40 -6.76 2.89 4.28
CA GLU A 40 -6.85 3.57 3.00
C GLU A 40 -5.61 3.32 2.16
N LEU A 41 -4.45 3.43 2.78
CA LEU A 41 -3.20 3.22 2.07
C LEU A 41 -3.05 1.76 1.65
N LEU A 42 -3.45 0.84 2.51
CA LEU A 42 -3.38 -0.58 2.20
C LEU A 42 -4.30 -0.93 1.03
N GLN A 43 -5.48 -0.33 0.97
CA GLN A 43 -6.38 -0.55 -0.15
C GLN A 43 -5.80 -0.02 -1.45
N ARG A 44 -5.19 1.16 -1.41
CA ARG A 44 -4.54 1.71 -2.60
C ARG A 44 -3.43 0.78 -3.07
N HIS A 45 -2.63 0.29 -2.13
CA HIS A 45 -1.53 -0.61 -2.41
C HIS A 45 -2.02 -1.89 -3.08
N GLN A 46 -3.09 -2.49 -2.57
CA GLN A 46 -3.63 -3.74 -3.13
C GLN A 46 -4.26 -3.57 -4.50
N HIS A 47 -4.63 -2.35 -4.86
CA HIS A 47 -5.35 -2.12 -6.11
C HIS A 47 -4.49 -1.41 -7.17
N GLY A 48 -3.18 -1.36 -6.94
CA GLY A 48 -2.27 -0.86 -7.97
C GLY A 48 -2.03 0.63 -7.94
N ASP A 49 -2.45 1.31 -6.88
CA ASP A 49 -2.13 2.72 -6.70
C ASP A 49 -0.88 2.80 -5.84
N TRP A 50 0.26 2.85 -6.50
CA TRP A 50 1.56 2.74 -5.83
C TRP A 50 2.04 4.05 -5.20
N GLY A 51 1.24 5.12 -5.34
CA GLY A 51 1.61 6.40 -4.76
C GLY A 51 2.65 7.13 -5.57
N SER A 52 3.71 7.57 -4.88
CA SER A 52 4.71 8.46 -5.48
C SER A 52 5.91 7.74 -6.07
N VAL A 53 5.81 6.45 -6.36
CA VAL A 53 6.96 5.75 -6.94
C VAL A 53 7.18 6.22 -8.37
N PRO A 54 8.44 6.18 -8.85
CA PRO A 54 8.71 6.52 -10.26
C PRO A 54 8.00 5.57 -11.21
N PRO A 55 7.77 6.01 -12.47
CA PRO A 55 7.04 5.15 -13.42
C PRO A 55 7.67 3.78 -13.63
N GLU A 56 9.00 3.68 -13.66
CA GLU A 56 9.64 2.39 -13.84
C GLU A 56 9.43 1.48 -12.65
N ASP A 57 9.32 2.05 -11.44
CA ASP A 57 9.03 1.25 -10.25
C ASP A 57 7.58 0.80 -10.26
N ALA A 58 6.68 1.63 -10.77
CA ALA A 58 5.28 1.25 -10.92
C ALA A 58 5.14 0.07 -11.88
N GLU A 59 5.89 0.09 -12.97
CA GLU A 59 5.89 -1.03 -13.92
C GLU A 59 6.45 -2.28 -13.27
N GLU A 60 7.51 -2.12 -12.49
CA GLU A 60 8.11 -3.24 -11.79
C GLU A 60 7.12 -3.86 -10.82
N ASN A 61 6.34 -3.02 -10.11
CA ASN A 61 5.31 -3.52 -9.21
C ASN A 61 4.27 -4.35 -9.95
N MET A 62 3.86 -3.92 -11.13
CA MET A 62 2.89 -4.69 -11.90
C MET A 62 3.44 -6.03 -12.33
N ARG A 63 4.73 -6.06 -12.70
CA ARG A 63 5.38 -7.33 -13.00
C ARG A 63 5.47 -8.20 -11.76
N SER A 64 5.69 -7.58 -10.61
CA SER A 64 5.79 -8.30 -9.34
C SER A 64 4.47 -8.95 -8.96
N VAL A 65 3.35 -8.31 -9.28
CA VAL A 65 2.04 -8.90 -9.03
C VAL A 65 1.93 -10.24 -9.78
N THR A 66 2.37 -10.25 -11.03
CA THR A 66 2.26 -11.45 -11.86
C THR A 66 3.31 -12.49 -11.49
N ASN A 67 4.52 -12.06 -11.18
CA ASN A 67 5.66 -12.97 -11.02
C ASN A 67 5.92 -13.38 -9.58
N GLY A 68 5.20 -12.84 -8.63
CA GLY A 68 5.40 -13.20 -7.22
C GLY A 68 6.65 -12.60 -6.62
N TRP A 69 6.94 -11.33 -6.96
CA TRP A 69 8.06 -10.62 -6.38
C TRP A 69 7.57 -9.62 -5.35
N ARG A 70 8.51 -9.03 -4.60
CA ARG A 70 8.18 -8.02 -3.60
C ARG A 70 7.57 -6.78 -4.25
N ILE A 71 6.61 -6.16 -3.57
CA ILE A 71 5.90 -4.98 -4.06
C ILE A 71 6.10 -3.85 -3.06
N LEU A 72 6.42 -2.65 -3.56
CA LEU A 72 6.66 -1.48 -2.71
C LEU A 72 5.86 -0.27 -3.20
N SER A 73 5.08 0.32 -2.30
CA SER A 73 4.39 1.58 -2.55
C SER A 73 4.95 2.68 -1.66
N SER A 74 4.82 3.93 -2.09
CA SER A 74 5.27 5.08 -1.32
C SER A 74 4.19 6.15 -1.33
N TYR A 75 3.68 6.53 -0.17
CA TYR A 75 2.60 7.49 -0.07
C TYR A 75 3.03 8.70 0.74
N GLN A 76 2.86 9.87 0.17
CA GLN A 76 3.12 11.11 0.89
C GLN A 76 1.91 11.39 1.78
N VAL A 77 2.12 11.50 3.08
CA VAL A 77 1.01 11.68 4.03
C VAL A 77 0.96 13.09 4.60
N ASN A 78 2.08 13.81 4.54
CA ASN A 78 2.10 15.24 4.87
C ASN A 78 3.30 15.86 4.15
N ASN A 79 3.62 17.11 4.44
CA ASN A 79 4.68 17.81 3.70
C ASN A 79 6.05 17.17 3.89
N ASP A 80 6.27 16.51 5.02
CA ASP A 80 7.60 16.03 5.37
C ASP A 80 7.73 14.52 5.39
N ASP A 81 6.63 13.80 5.44
CA ASP A 81 6.69 12.36 5.73
C ASP A 81 6.06 11.51 4.66
N ARG A 82 6.67 10.37 4.44
CA ARG A 82 6.13 9.34 3.56
C ARG A 82 5.99 8.05 4.32
N ILE A 83 5.05 7.22 3.88
CA ILE A 83 4.89 5.87 4.38
C ILE A 83 5.17 4.92 3.24
N TRP A 84 6.08 3.99 3.47
CA TRP A 84 6.32 2.90 2.54
C TRP A 84 5.51 1.70 2.96
N ILE A 85 4.94 1.01 1.98
CA ILE A 85 4.24 -0.25 2.24
C ILE A 85 4.90 -1.31 1.37
N ILE A 86 5.42 -2.35 2.01
CA ILE A 86 6.14 -3.41 1.34
C ILE A 86 5.44 -4.74 1.59
N THR A 87 5.07 -5.44 0.51
CA THR A 87 4.53 -6.79 0.62
C THR A 87 5.59 -7.77 0.14
N GLU A 88 5.91 -8.75 0.98
CA GLU A 88 6.95 -9.71 0.66
C GLU A 88 6.54 -10.59 -0.52
N ALA A 89 7.56 -11.18 -1.16
CA ALA A 89 7.35 -11.94 -2.39
C ALA A 89 6.34 -13.08 -2.20
N ASP A 90 6.39 -13.76 -1.07
CA ASP A 90 5.50 -14.88 -0.81
C ASP A 90 4.14 -14.45 -0.28
N ARG A 91 3.90 -13.15 -0.18
CA ARG A 91 2.64 -12.56 0.31
C ARG A 91 2.33 -12.94 1.75
N SER A 92 3.36 -13.27 2.52
CA SER A 92 3.16 -13.68 3.91
C SER A 92 2.96 -12.48 4.84
N VAL A 93 3.59 -11.35 4.49
CA VAL A 93 3.57 -10.18 5.37
C VAL A 93 3.62 -8.90 4.55
N THR A 94 2.89 -7.89 5.03
CA THR A 94 2.94 -6.53 4.48
C THR A 94 3.31 -5.60 5.63
N THR A 95 4.33 -4.76 5.42
CA THR A 95 4.86 -3.87 6.44
C THR A 95 4.68 -2.42 6.04
N LEU A 96 4.17 -1.61 6.99
CA LEU A 96 4.16 -0.16 6.84
C LEU A 96 5.34 0.38 7.65
N LEU A 97 6.16 1.22 7.02
CA LEU A 97 7.35 1.73 7.69
C LEU A 97 7.73 3.08 7.09
N LEU A 98 8.61 3.79 7.79
CA LEU A 98 9.17 5.02 7.26
C LEU A 98 10.37 4.69 6.38
N PRO A 99 10.64 5.49 5.34
CA PRO A 99 11.76 5.19 4.44
C PRO A 99 13.09 5.02 5.16
N ASP A 100 13.35 5.80 6.21
CA ASP A 100 14.62 5.71 6.92
C ASP A 100 14.65 4.55 7.91
N GLU A 101 13.58 3.81 8.03
CA GLU A 101 13.57 2.59 8.83
C GLU A 101 13.86 1.35 8.00
N TYR A 102 13.94 1.54 6.70
CA TYR A 102 14.21 0.41 5.79
C TYR A 102 15.72 0.03 5.79
#